data_740750ffafca2560f3578c4f592014c3
#
_entry.id   740750ffafca2560f3578c4f592014c3
#
_cell.length_a   1.000
_cell.length_b   1.000
_cell.length_c   1.000
_cell.angle_alpha   90.00
_cell.angle_beta   90.00
_cell.angle_gamma   90.00
#
_symmetry.space_group_name_H-M   'P 1'
#
loop_
_entity.id
_entity.type
_entity.pdbx_description
1 polymer ?
#
loop_
_entity_poly.entity_id
_entity_poly.type
_entity_poly.pdbx_seq_one_letter_code
_entity_poly.pdbx_strand_id
1 'polypeptide(L)'
;MNIGKAADQAGLPTKTVRYYADIGLVLPSSRTQTGYRNYDISSIKKLIFVKRARSFDFSIKECRELLGLYEEKNRSSSDVRKIVIHHLEEIKRKEEDLMKLRIELDHLVNACA
;
A
#
# COMPACT_ATOMS: atom_id res chain seq x y z
N MET A 1 5.98 16.90 -7.66
CA MET A 1 6.96 17.26 -6.59
C MET A 1 8.16 16.33 -6.63
N ASN A 2 9.25 16.74 -6.03
CA ASN A 2 10.48 15.94 -6.03
C ASN A 2 10.35 14.73 -5.08
N ILE A 3 11.33 13.83 -5.17
CA ILE A 3 11.33 12.59 -4.40
C ILE A 3 11.30 12.82 -2.88
N GLY A 4 12.00 13.83 -2.39
CA GLY A 4 12.03 14.14 -0.95
C GLY A 4 10.67 14.56 -0.43
N LYS A 5 9.98 15.43 -1.14
CA LYS A 5 8.62 15.86 -0.77
C LYS A 5 7.63 14.72 -0.89
N ALA A 6 7.75 13.90 -1.94
CA ALA A 6 6.89 12.73 -2.12
C ALA A 6 7.06 11.74 -0.96
N ALA A 7 8.30 11.48 -0.57
CA ALA A 7 8.60 10.61 0.57
C ALA A 7 8.00 11.13 1.86
N ASP A 8 8.14 12.44 2.13
CA ASP A 8 7.54 13.06 3.30
C ASP A 8 6.01 12.89 3.32
N GLN A 9 5.35 13.16 2.20
CA GLN A 9 3.89 13.02 2.11
C GLN A 9 3.42 11.59 2.23
N ALA A 10 4.19 10.64 1.71
CA ALA A 10 3.85 9.23 1.83
C ALA A 10 4.23 8.63 3.19
N GLY A 11 5.04 9.34 3.97
CA GLY A 11 5.53 8.83 5.24
C GLY A 11 6.54 7.71 5.07
N LEU A 12 7.37 7.78 4.04
CA LEU A 12 8.38 6.79 3.71
C LEU A 12 9.77 7.43 3.65
N PRO A 13 10.83 6.68 3.93
CA PRO A 13 12.17 7.16 3.66
C PRO A 13 12.39 7.39 2.17
N THR A 14 13.14 8.43 1.81
CA THR A 14 13.50 8.71 0.41
C THR A 14 14.14 7.50 -0.27
N LYS A 15 14.99 6.79 0.45
CA LYS A 15 15.63 5.56 -0.02
C LYS A 15 14.61 4.51 -0.46
N THR A 16 13.54 4.35 0.31
CA THR A 16 12.48 3.39 0.00
C THR A 16 11.71 3.79 -1.26
N VAL A 17 11.39 5.08 -1.40
CA VAL A 17 10.70 5.60 -2.58
C VAL A 17 11.56 5.37 -3.82
N ARG A 18 12.86 5.63 -3.73
CA ARG A 18 13.81 5.38 -4.82
C ARG A 18 13.86 3.90 -5.19
N TYR A 19 13.91 3.03 -4.19
CA TYR A 19 13.91 1.58 -4.40
C TYR A 19 12.65 1.14 -5.15
N TYR A 20 11.48 1.64 -4.76
CA TYR A 20 10.23 1.29 -5.44
C TYR A 20 10.20 1.76 -6.89
N ALA A 21 10.84 2.87 -7.20
CA ALA A 21 11.00 3.30 -8.59
C ALA A 21 11.96 2.37 -9.34
N ASP A 22 13.07 1.99 -8.72
CA ASP A 22 14.09 1.16 -9.34
C ASP A 22 13.57 -0.23 -9.71
N ILE A 23 12.70 -0.81 -8.89
CA ILE A 23 12.09 -2.11 -9.17
C ILE A 23 10.79 -2.00 -10.00
N GLY A 24 10.42 -0.80 -10.41
CA GLY A 24 9.22 -0.57 -11.23
C GLY A 24 7.90 -0.77 -10.49
N LEU A 25 7.90 -0.72 -9.15
CA LEU A 25 6.68 -0.88 -8.37
C LEU A 25 5.83 0.39 -8.39
N VAL A 26 6.43 1.52 -8.02
CA VAL A 26 5.81 2.84 -8.11
C VAL A 26 6.78 3.76 -8.82
N LEU A 27 6.41 4.16 -10.03
CA LEU A 27 7.25 5.01 -10.86
C LEU A 27 6.92 6.49 -10.63
N PRO A 28 7.91 7.39 -10.79
CA PRO A 28 7.61 8.81 -10.86
C PRO A 28 6.73 9.07 -12.09
N SER A 29 5.91 10.12 -12.02
CA SER A 29 5.00 10.48 -13.12
C SER A 29 5.75 10.98 -14.34
N SER A 30 6.89 11.66 -14.12
CA SER A 30 7.76 12.18 -15.15
C SER A 30 9.13 12.47 -14.56
N ARG A 31 10.06 12.90 -15.43
CA ARG A 31 11.33 13.45 -14.99
C ARG A 31 11.40 14.91 -15.41
N THR A 32 12.08 15.72 -14.60
CA THR A 32 12.36 17.11 -14.97
C THR A 32 13.37 17.14 -16.11
N GLN A 33 13.56 18.31 -16.73
CA GLN A 33 14.56 18.50 -17.79
C GLN A 33 15.99 18.17 -17.32
N THR A 34 16.26 18.27 -16.03
CA THR A 34 17.54 17.94 -15.43
C THR A 34 17.65 16.48 -15.02
N GLY A 35 16.64 15.65 -15.33
CA GLY A 35 16.63 14.22 -15.04
C GLY A 35 16.13 13.82 -13.66
N TYR A 36 15.71 14.78 -12.84
CA TYR A 36 15.15 14.48 -11.52
C TYR A 36 13.75 13.90 -11.62
N ARG A 37 13.45 12.96 -10.74
CA ARG A 37 12.14 12.30 -10.65
C ARG A 37 11.09 13.27 -10.16
N ASN A 38 9.94 13.29 -10.82
CA ASN A 38 8.78 14.11 -10.44
C ASN A 38 7.61 13.23 -10.07
N TYR A 39 7.06 13.42 -8.86
CA TYR A 39 5.94 12.64 -8.34
C TYR A 39 4.69 13.53 -8.27
N ASP A 40 3.60 13.06 -8.86
CA ASP A 40 2.30 13.72 -8.75
C ASP A 40 1.45 13.08 -7.65
N ILE A 41 0.22 13.58 -7.49
CA ILE A 41 -0.72 13.08 -6.47
C ILE A 41 -1.03 11.60 -6.68
N SER A 42 -1.17 11.16 -7.92
CA SER A 42 -1.45 9.75 -8.23
C SER A 42 -0.33 8.84 -7.76
N SER A 43 0.93 9.21 -8.03
CA SER A 43 2.09 8.45 -7.57
C SER A 43 2.17 8.41 -6.05
N ILE A 44 1.85 9.52 -5.39
CA ILE A 44 1.87 9.59 -3.92
C ILE A 44 0.80 8.68 -3.32
N LYS A 45 -0.39 8.64 -3.89
CA LYS A 45 -1.45 7.72 -3.43
C LYS A 45 -1.01 6.27 -3.54
N LYS A 46 -0.32 5.91 -4.61
CA LYS A 46 0.25 4.56 -4.78
C LYS A 46 1.29 4.25 -3.71
N LEU A 47 2.16 5.21 -3.40
CA LEU A 47 3.16 5.05 -2.33
C LEU A 47 2.50 4.84 -0.98
N ILE A 48 1.46 5.60 -0.66
CA ILE A 48 0.71 5.46 0.59
C ILE A 48 0.05 4.08 0.67
N PHE A 49 -0.53 3.63 -0.43
CA PHE A 49 -1.14 2.31 -0.53
C PHE A 49 -0.10 1.21 -0.27
N VAL A 50 1.05 1.27 -0.92
CA VAL A 50 2.13 0.29 -0.75
C VAL A 50 2.64 0.28 0.69
N LYS A 51 2.85 1.46 1.28
CA LYS A 51 3.25 1.56 2.68
C LYS A 51 2.29 0.81 3.59
N ARG A 52 0.98 1.05 3.41
CA ARG A 52 -0.06 0.42 4.23
C ARG A 52 -0.09 -1.09 4.03
N ALA A 53 -0.08 -1.54 2.78
CA ALA A 53 -0.10 -2.96 2.47
C ALA A 53 1.14 -3.68 3.03
N ARG A 54 2.32 -3.07 2.88
CA ARG A 54 3.56 -3.63 3.42
C ARG A 54 3.55 -3.73 4.93
N SER A 55 2.90 -2.81 5.62
CA SER A 55 2.79 -2.85 7.08
C SER A 55 1.94 -4.03 7.57
N PHE A 56 1.13 -4.62 6.71
CA PHE A 56 0.34 -5.82 6.98
C PHE A 56 0.89 -7.06 6.26
N ASP A 57 2.19 -7.07 6.00
CA ASP A 57 2.94 -8.20 5.46
C ASP A 57 2.60 -8.60 4.02
N PHE A 58 1.99 -7.69 3.26
CA PHE A 58 1.82 -7.91 1.82
C PHE A 58 3.19 -7.90 1.14
N SER A 59 3.43 -8.87 0.29
CA SER A 59 4.68 -8.94 -0.47
C SER A 59 4.74 -7.88 -1.56
N ILE A 60 5.93 -7.61 -2.06
CA ILE A 60 6.11 -6.71 -3.22
C ILE A 60 5.30 -7.21 -4.41
N LYS A 61 5.29 -8.52 -4.64
CA LYS A 61 4.49 -9.13 -5.72
C LYS A 61 3.00 -8.85 -5.54
N GLU A 62 2.48 -9.04 -4.33
CA GLU A 62 1.08 -8.76 -4.02
C GLU A 62 0.75 -7.28 -4.17
N CYS A 63 1.63 -6.38 -3.72
CA CYS A 63 1.47 -4.95 -3.93
C CYS A 63 1.40 -4.61 -5.41
N ARG A 64 2.25 -5.21 -6.23
CA ARG A 64 2.28 -4.99 -7.68
C ARG A 64 0.96 -5.41 -8.31
N GLU A 65 0.42 -6.56 -7.93
CA GLU A 65 -0.87 -7.05 -8.43
C GLU A 65 -2.00 -6.10 -8.07
N LEU A 66 -2.04 -5.64 -6.82
CA LEU A 66 -3.08 -4.74 -6.34
C LEU A 66 -2.99 -3.34 -6.95
N LEU A 67 -1.77 -2.85 -7.21
CA LEU A 67 -1.58 -1.57 -7.87
C LEU A 67 -2.17 -1.54 -9.28
N GLY A 68 -2.36 -2.69 -9.90
CA GLY A 68 -3.05 -2.78 -11.19
C GLY A 68 -4.46 -2.21 -11.16
N LEU A 69 -5.10 -2.12 -9.99
CA LEU A 69 -6.42 -1.52 -9.84
C LEU A 69 -6.43 -0.01 -10.05
N TYR A 70 -5.29 0.65 -9.93
CA TYR A 70 -5.17 2.08 -10.22
C TYR A 70 -5.17 2.37 -11.71
N GLU A 71 -5.07 1.32 -12.54
CA GLU A 71 -5.15 1.43 -14.01
C GLU A 71 -6.52 0.94 -14.47
N GLU A 72 -7.29 1.80 -15.16
CA GLU A 72 -8.66 1.50 -15.58
C GLU A 72 -8.77 0.25 -16.45
N LYS A 73 -7.79 0.03 -17.33
CA LYS A 73 -7.77 -1.15 -18.20
C LYS A 73 -7.70 -2.47 -17.45
N ASN A 74 -7.16 -2.44 -16.22
CA ASN A 74 -7.01 -3.64 -15.39
C ASN A 74 -8.18 -3.85 -14.43
N ARG A 75 -8.96 -2.79 -14.13
CA ARG A 75 -10.11 -2.88 -13.22
C ARG A 75 -11.21 -3.81 -13.71
N SER A 76 -11.38 -3.92 -15.03
CA SER A 76 -12.39 -4.79 -15.63
C SER A 76 -11.90 -6.22 -15.82
N SER A 77 -10.64 -6.52 -15.54
CA SER A 77 -10.10 -7.86 -15.65
C SER A 77 -10.70 -8.76 -14.58
N SER A 78 -11.26 -9.90 -14.98
CA SER A 78 -11.80 -10.88 -14.04
C SER A 78 -10.72 -11.49 -13.15
N ASP A 79 -9.50 -11.61 -13.65
CA ASP A 79 -8.36 -12.13 -12.89
C ASP A 79 -7.95 -11.19 -11.78
N VAL A 80 -7.85 -9.89 -12.07
CA VAL A 80 -7.56 -8.86 -11.07
C VAL A 80 -8.67 -8.83 -10.01
N ARG A 81 -9.93 -8.91 -10.44
CA ARG A 81 -11.07 -8.94 -9.52
C ARG A 81 -10.99 -10.12 -8.55
N LYS A 82 -10.65 -11.31 -9.03
CA LYS A 82 -10.51 -12.50 -8.19
C LYS A 82 -9.40 -12.34 -7.16
N ILE A 83 -8.27 -11.78 -7.55
CA ILE A 83 -7.14 -11.50 -6.65
C ILE A 83 -7.58 -10.56 -5.53
N VAL A 84 -8.28 -9.49 -5.87
CA VAL A 84 -8.76 -8.51 -4.89
C VAL A 84 -9.76 -9.13 -3.94
N ILE A 85 -10.72 -9.90 -4.44
CA ILE A 85 -11.72 -10.58 -3.61
C ILE A 85 -11.05 -11.51 -2.61
N HIS A 86 -10.03 -12.26 -3.04
CA HIS A 86 -9.27 -13.14 -2.16
C HIS A 86 -8.62 -12.35 -1.01
N HIS A 87 -7.96 -11.23 -1.31
CA HIS A 87 -7.36 -10.38 -0.30
C HIS A 87 -8.40 -9.76 0.64
N LEU A 88 -9.55 -9.35 0.10
CA LEU A 88 -10.64 -8.82 0.93
C LEU A 88 -11.15 -9.84 1.94
N GLU A 89 -11.30 -11.09 1.52
CA GLU A 89 -11.74 -12.17 2.42
C GLU A 89 -10.73 -12.41 3.54
N GLU A 90 -9.45 -12.38 3.22
CA GLU A 90 -8.38 -12.52 4.22
C GLU A 90 -8.37 -11.37 5.22
N ILE A 91 -8.54 -10.14 4.73
CA ILE A 91 -8.60 -8.95 5.57
C ILE A 91 -9.79 -9.04 6.52
N LYS A 92 -10.97 -9.44 6.03
CA LYS A 92 -12.16 -9.62 6.87
C LYS A 92 -11.91 -10.60 8.00
N ARG A 93 -11.27 -11.73 7.72
CA ARG A 93 -10.95 -12.72 8.76
C ARG A 93 -10.01 -12.14 9.82
N LYS A 94 -9.00 -11.40 9.39
CA LYS A 94 -8.07 -10.75 10.31
C LYS A 94 -8.75 -9.68 11.16
N GLU A 95 -9.67 -8.92 10.58
CA GLU A 95 -10.47 -7.95 11.31
C GLU A 95 -11.32 -8.62 12.39
N GLU A 96 -11.97 -9.74 12.07
CA GLU A 96 -12.77 -10.50 13.00
C GLU A 96 -11.92 -11.07 14.15
N ASP A 97 -10.77 -11.63 13.83
CA ASP A 97 -9.83 -12.16 14.82
C ASP A 97 -9.29 -11.06 15.73
N LEU A 98 -8.95 -9.90 15.17
CA LEU A 98 -8.51 -8.74 15.94
C LEU A 98 -9.61 -8.24 16.88
N MET A 99 -10.86 -8.23 16.43
CA MET A 99 -11.99 -7.85 17.25
C MET A 99 -12.14 -8.78 18.45
N LYS A 100 -12.04 -10.09 18.23
CA LYS A 100 -12.10 -11.09 19.30
C LYS A 100 -10.98 -10.89 20.30
N LEU A 101 -9.77 -10.68 19.82
CA LEU A 101 -8.60 -10.42 20.69
C LEU A 101 -8.81 -9.15 21.51
N ARG A 102 -9.30 -8.08 20.88
CA ARG A 102 -9.59 -6.84 21.59
C ARG A 102 -10.59 -7.05 22.72
N ILE A 103 -11.66 -7.79 22.45
CA ILE A 103 -12.68 -8.10 23.47
C ILE A 103 -12.07 -8.88 24.63
N GLU A 104 -11.22 -9.86 24.34
CA GLU A 104 -10.55 -10.66 25.37
C GLU A 104 -9.64 -9.78 26.23
N LEU A 105 -8.87 -8.88 25.62
CA LEU A 105 -7.98 -7.99 26.35
C LEU A 105 -8.76 -6.98 27.21
N ASP A 106 -9.85 -6.43 26.68
CA ASP A 106 -10.73 -5.55 27.44
C ASP A 106 -11.28 -6.26 28.68
N HIS A 107 -11.70 -7.51 28.50
CA HIS A 107 -12.20 -8.33 29.59
C HIS A 107 -11.14 -8.57 30.67
N LEU A 108 -9.90 -8.85 30.25
CA LEU A 108 -8.78 -9.07 31.17
C LEU A 108 -8.44 -7.80 31.95
N VAL A 109 -8.45 -6.64 31.32
CA VAL A 109 -8.21 -5.36 31.99
C VAL A 109 -9.27 -5.12 33.06
N ASN A 110 -10.54 -5.34 32.75
CA ASN A 110 -11.64 -5.16 33.70
C ASN A 110 -11.56 -6.16 34.86
N ALA A 111 -11.09 -7.37 34.62
CA ALA A 111 -10.91 -8.39 35.67
C ALA A 111 -9.74 -8.09 36.61
N CYS A 112 -8.76 -7.28 36.15
CA CYS A 112 -7.58 -6.90 36.95
C CYS A 112 -7.82 -5.67 37.83
N ALA A 113 -8.98 -5.05 37.74
CA ALA A 113 -9.30 -3.83 38.50
C ALA A 113 -9.42 -4.04 40.00
#